data_20714358952ca76d78a3659ab3b1ad1d
#
_entry.id   20714358952ca76d78a3659ab3b1ad1d
#
_cell.length_a   1.000
_cell.length_b   1.000
_cell.length_c   1.000
_cell.angle_alpha   90.00
_cell.angle_beta   90.00
_cell.angle_gamma   90.00
#
_symmetry.space_group_name_H-M   'P 1'
#
loop_
_entity.id
_entity.type
_entity.pdbx_description
1 polymer ?
#
loop_
_entity_poly.entity_id
_entity_poly.type
_entity_poly.pdbx_seq_one_letter_code
_entity_poly.pdbx_strand_id
1 'polypeptide(L)'
;MLWLSLFFYSAPNHNQTKLTITIQNISPVQGKVYVGLYNSKADFPKEDKVFQGKVVDVTSAQVSCTFEVPNGNYAVSSYHDKNSNGKLDKNLMGVPTEAYGFSNNARGTFGPPSFEDAKVVCQGGTKNIQITLK
;
A
#
# COMPACT_ATOMS: atom_id res chain seq x y z
N MET A 1 -12.99 -20.17 48.95
CA MET A 1 -11.98 -20.26 47.86
C MET A 1 -12.37 -19.29 46.76
N LEU A 2 -11.67 -18.16 46.70
CA LEU A 2 -11.89 -17.16 45.67
C LEU A 2 -11.07 -17.51 44.45
N TRP A 3 -11.72 -17.86 43.36
CA TRP A 3 -11.08 -17.98 42.05
C TRP A 3 -10.99 -16.59 41.45
N LEU A 4 -9.79 -16.02 41.48
CA LEU A 4 -9.50 -14.83 40.67
C LEU A 4 -9.29 -15.29 39.23
N SER A 5 -10.31 -15.14 38.40
CA SER A 5 -10.15 -15.23 36.96
C SER A 5 -9.39 -14.01 36.51
N LEU A 6 -8.09 -14.12 36.36
CA LEU A 6 -7.28 -13.11 35.70
C LEU A 6 -7.61 -13.14 34.21
N PHE A 7 -8.54 -12.28 33.80
CA PHE A 7 -8.72 -11.99 32.38
C PHE A 7 -7.56 -11.11 31.93
N PHE A 8 -6.62 -11.70 31.23
CA PHE A 8 -5.62 -10.93 30.52
C PHE A 8 -6.29 -10.27 29.34
N TYR A 9 -6.74 -9.03 29.53
CA TYR A 9 -7.14 -8.19 28.44
C TYR A 9 -5.88 -7.68 27.76
N SER A 10 -5.58 -8.25 26.58
CA SER A 10 -4.51 -7.71 25.76
C SER A 10 -5.02 -6.40 25.18
N ALA A 11 -4.58 -5.28 25.76
CA ALA A 11 -4.88 -3.97 25.20
C ALA A 11 -4.37 -3.88 23.77
N PRO A 12 -5.12 -3.23 22.84
CA PRO A 12 -4.62 -2.98 21.50
C PRO A 12 -3.24 -2.32 21.58
N ASN A 13 -2.30 -2.77 20.75
CA ASN A 13 -0.99 -2.16 20.70
C ASN A 13 -1.09 -0.79 20.03
N HIS A 14 -1.14 0.28 20.84
CA HIS A 14 -1.29 1.65 20.36
C HIS A 14 -0.04 2.18 19.63
N ASN A 15 1.08 1.41 19.66
CA ASN A 15 2.32 1.78 18.97
C ASN A 15 2.37 1.26 17.54
N GLN A 16 1.38 0.48 17.14
CA GLN A 16 1.29 -0.08 15.80
C GLN A 16 -0.07 0.16 15.19
N THR A 17 -0.09 0.22 13.88
CA THR A 17 -1.31 0.37 13.08
C THR A 17 -1.44 -0.82 12.15
N LYS A 18 -2.65 -1.38 12.10
CA LYS A 18 -3.04 -2.35 11.08
C LYS A 18 -3.56 -1.56 9.88
N LEU A 19 -2.73 -1.44 8.85
CA LEU A 19 -3.05 -0.70 7.64
C LEU A 19 -3.56 -1.66 6.58
N THR A 20 -4.85 -1.53 6.23
CA THR A 20 -5.48 -2.31 5.18
C THR A 20 -5.62 -1.46 3.93
N ILE A 21 -5.10 -1.95 2.82
CA ILE A 21 -5.08 -1.25 1.54
C ILE A 21 -5.91 -2.04 0.54
N THR A 22 -6.94 -1.40 0.00
CA THR A 22 -7.79 -1.96 -1.04
C THR A 22 -7.42 -1.31 -2.36
N ILE A 23 -7.08 -2.14 -3.34
CA ILE A 23 -6.71 -1.71 -4.69
C ILE A 23 -7.89 -1.98 -5.60
N GLN A 24 -8.37 -0.95 -6.29
CA GLN A 24 -9.56 -0.98 -7.12
C GLN A 24 -9.24 -0.68 -8.58
N ASN A 25 -10.18 -1.01 -9.44
CA ASN A 25 -10.11 -0.74 -10.88
C ASN A 25 -9.01 -1.56 -11.58
N ILE A 26 -8.86 -2.82 -11.17
CA ILE A 26 -7.89 -3.73 -11.77
C ILE A 26 -8.51 -4.36 -13.01
N SER A 27 -7.88 -4.15 -14.17
CA SER A 27 -8.31 -4.71 -15.45
C SER A 27 -7.10 -4.88 -16.37
N PRO A 28 -6.95 -6.04 -17.03
CA PRO A 28 -7.74 -7.26 -16.90
C PRO A 28 -7.55 -8.00 -15.58
N VAL A 29 -8.45 -8.92 -15.23
CA VAL A 29 -8.33 -9.74 -14.02
C VAL A 29 -7.33 -10.85 -14.29
N GLN A 30 -6.06 -10.52 -14.15
CA GLN A 30 -4.92 -11.43 -14.35
C GLN A 30 -3.66 -10.82 -13.72
N GLY A 31 -2.64 -11.63 -13.57
CA GLY A 31 -1.34 -11.17 -13.08
C GLY A 31 -1.35 -10.89 -11.59
N LYS A 32 -0.58 -9.90 -11.20
CA LYS A 32 -0.33 -9.57 -9.81
C LYS A 32 -0.42 -8.07 -9.58
N VAL A 33 -0.71 -7.68 -8.33
CA VAL A 33 -0.63 -6.30 -7.89
C VAL A 33 0.49 -6.20 -6.86
N TYR A 34 1.37 -5.26 -7.06
CA TYR A 34 2.43 -4.91 -6.13
C TYR A 34 1.99 -3.74 -5.29
N VAL A 35 2.20 -3.85 -3.97
CA VAL A 35 1.87 -2.78 -3.03
C VAL A 35 3.11 -2.49 -2.21
N GLY A 36 3.60 -1.26 -2.28
CA GLY A 36 4.80 -0.83 -1.57
C GLY A 36 4.50 0.28 -0.59
N LEU A 37 5.04 0.14 0.63
CA LEU A 37 5.01 1.15 1.66
C LEU A 37 6.34 1.87 1.73
N TYR A 38 6.27 3.19 1.92
CA TYR A 38 7.44 4.05 2.12
C TYR A 38 7.24 4.83 3.41
N ASN A 39 8.28 4.91 4.22
CA ASN A 39 8.27 5.66 5.47
C ASN A 39 9.20 6.87 5.41
N SER A 40 9.70 7.22 4.24
CA SER A 40 10.66 8.28 4.05
C SER A 40 10.38 9.04 2.76
N LYS A 41 10.37 10.36 2.87
CA LYS A 41 10.26 11.27 1.73
C LYS A 41 11.40 11.06 0.73
N ALA A 42 12.61 10.78 1.22
CA ALA A 42 13.78 10.59 0.37
C ALA A 42 13.69 9.32 -0.49
N ASP A 43 12.99 8.30 0.00
CA ASP A 43 12.91 7.01 -0.67
C ASP A 43 11.68 6.87 -1.57
N PHE A 44 10.65 7.66 -1.33
CA PHE A 44 9.40 7.59 -2.09
C PHE A 44 9.53 8.28 -3.44
N PRO A 45 9.09 7.68 -4.52
CA PRO A 45 8.55 6.32 -4.71
C PRO A 45 9.54 5.35 -5.40
N LYS A 46 10.79 5.35 -4.97
CA LYS A 46 11.84 4.52 -5.57
C LYS A 46 11.58 3.04 -5.32
N GLU A 47 11.47 2.24 -6.38
CA GLU A 47 11.09 0.83 -6.29
C GLU A 47 12.05 -0.01 -5.46
N ASP A 48 13.34 0.34 -5.45
CA ASP A 48 14.37 -0.36 -4.69
C ASP A 48 14.47 0.11 -3.22
N LYS A 49 13.65 1.05 -2.80
CA LYS A 49 13.68 1.67 -1.46
C LYS A 49 12.41 1.45 -0.67
N VAL A 50 11.63 0.46 -1.01
CA VAL A 50 10.38 0.10 -0.33
C VAL A 50 10.70 -0.31 1.11
N PHE A 51 9.97 0.26 2.08
CA PHE A 51 10.06 -0.12 3.49
C PHE A 51 9.48 -1.50 3.74
N GLN A 52 8.26 -1.75 3.24
CA GLN A 52 7.62 -3.07 3.20
C GLN A 52 6.84 -3.19 1.91
N GLY A 53 6.79 -4.39 1.37
CA GLY A 53 6.05 -4.65 0.14
C GLY A 53 5.29 -5.95 0.22
N LYS A 54 4.19 -6.02 -0.53
CA LYS A 54 3.42 -7.24 -0.72
C LYS A 54 3.04 -7.39 -2.19
N VAL A 55 2.95 -8.64 -2.61
CA VAL A 55 2.49 -9.03 -3.94
C VAL A 55 1.20 -9.80 -3.75
N VAL A 56 0.14 -9.38 -4.44
CA VAL A 56 -1.19 -9.99 -4.32
C VAL A 56 -1.61 -10.50 -5.68
N ASP A 57 -2.04 -11.76 -5.74
CA ASP A 57 -2.60 -12.32 -6.96
C ASP A 57 -3.93 -11.64 -7.30
N VAL A 58 -4.12 -11.31 -8.57
CA VAL A 58 -5.34 -10.67 -9.04
C VAL A 58 -6.40 -11.72 -9.28
N THR A 59 -7.35 -11.81 -8.36
CA THR A 59 -8.49 -12.74 -8.42
C THR A 59 -9.80 -12.04 -8.76
N SER A 60 -9.83 -10.72 -8.69
CA SER A 60 -10.99 -9.91 -9.08
C SER A 60 -10.50 -8.49 -9.41
N ALA A 61 -11.43 -7.62 -9.83
CA ALA A 61 -11.13 -6.22 -10.13
C ALA A 61 -10.72 -5.42 -8.89
N GLN A 62 -10.85 -6.00 -7.71
CA GLN A 62 -10.48 -5.40 -6.43
C GLN A 62 -9.78 -6.44 -5.58
N VAL A 63 -8.63 -6.06 -5.01
CA VAL A 63 -7.88 -6.89 -4.05
C VAL A 63 -7.51 -6.06 -2.85
N SER A 64 -7.22 -6.73 -1.74
CA SER A 64 -6.80 -6.06 -0.50
C SER A 64 -5.60 -6.76 0.11
N CYS A 65 -4.79 -6.00 0.83
CA CYS A 65 -3.74 -6.55 1.68
C CYS A 65 -3.62 -5.71 2.95
N THR A 66 -2.99 -6.29 3.96
CA THR A 66 -2.84 -5.66 5.27
C THR A 66 -1.38 -5.67 5.68
N PHE A 67 -0.92 -4.54 6.20
CA PHE A 67 0.40 -4.38 6.81
C PHE A 67 0.23 -4.03 8.28
N GLU A 68 1.06 -4.61 9.12
CA GLU A 68 1.20 -4.16 10.51
C GLU A 68 2.47 -3.34 10.60
N VAL A 69 2.33 -2.05 10.92
CA VAL A 69 3.42 -1.10 10.87
C VAL A 69 3.47 -0.25 12.13
N PRO A 70 4.67 0.20 12.56
CA PRO A 70 4.77 1.19 13.61
C PRO A 70 3.98 2.45 13.26
N ASN A 71 3.47 3.15 14.27
CA ASN A 71 2.82 4.43 14.05
C ASN A 71 3.79 5.39 13.36
N GLY A 72 3.27 6.17 12.45
CA GLY A 72 4.08 7.10 11.67
C GLY A 72 3.39 7.51 10.38
N ASN A 73 4.14 8.20 9.53
CA ASN A 73 3.68 8.67 8.24
C ASN A 73 4.21 7.77 7.14
N TYR A 74 3.33 7.35 6.26
CA TYR A 74 3.66 6.45 5.15
C TYR A 74 3.09 6.99 3.85
N ALA A 75 3.71 6.60 2.75
CA ALA A 75 3.12 6.72 1.42
C ALA A 75 3.03 5.32 0.83
N VAL A 76 2.04 5.09 -0.01
CA VAL A 76 1.79 3.79 -0.62
C VAL A 76 1.80 3.95 -2.13
N SER A 77 2.51 3.05 -2.80
CA SER A 77 2.45 2.89 -4.25
C SER A 77 1.89 1.52 -4.60
N SER A 78 1.23 1.44 -5.74
CA SER A 78 0.72 0.18 -6.25
C SER A 78 0.74 0.18 -7.76
N TYR A 79 1.00 -0.98 -8.35
CA TYR A 79 0.86 -1.15 -9.79
C TYR A 79 0.37 -2.55 -10.12
N HIS A 80 -0.29 -2.65 -11.27
CA HIS A 80 -0.83 -3.91 -11.79
C HIS A 80 0.17 -4.52 -12.77
N ASP A 81 0.89 -5.54 -12.32
CA ASP A 81 1.80 -6.33 -13.15
C ASP A 81 0.99 -7.41 -13.88
N LYS A 82 0.31 -7.01 -14.95
CA LYS A 82 -0.64 -7.88 -15.65
C LYS A 82 0.01 -9.07 -16.37
N ASN A 83 1.29 -8.97 -16.71
CA ASN A 83 2.05 -10.05 -17.35
C ASN A 83 2.95 -10.82 -16.39
N SER A 84 2.91 -10.48 -15.09
CA SER A 84 3.68 -11.13 -14.01
C SER A 84 5.20 -11.15 -14.28
N ASN A 85 5.73 -10.09 -14.89
CA ASN A 85 7.17 -10.00 -15.19
C ASN A 85 7.98 -9.36 -14.04
N GLY A 86 7.33 -8.94 -12.96
CA GLY A 86 7.97 -8.35 -11.80
C GLY A 86 8.35 -6.88 -11.96
N LYS A 87 7.92 -6.22 -13.01
CA LYS A 87 8.28 -4.84 -13.34
C LYS A 87 7.06 -4.02 -13.72
N LEU A 88 7.10 -2.74 -13.41
CA LEU A 88 6.17 -1.77 -13.98
C LEU A 88 6.65 -1.46 -15.39
N ASP A 89 5.93 -1.99 -16.39
CA ASP A 89 6.30 -1.78 -17.80
C ASP A 89 6.09 -0.33 -18.20
N LYS A 90 7.05 0.19 -18.96
CA LYS A 90 7.07 1.57 -19.43
C LYS A 90 7.35 1.59 -20.93
N ASN A 91 6.84 2.63 -21.60
CA ASN A 91 7.17 2.87 -23.01
C ASN A 91 8.57 3.51 -23.15
N LEU A 92 8.97 3.79 -24.38
CA LEU A 92 10.28 4.38 -24.67
C LEU A 92 10.50 5.76 -24.05
N MET A 93 9.42 6.46 -23.70
CA MET A 93 9.46 7.77 -23.06
C MET A 93 9.41 7.71 -21.53
N GLY A 94 9.46 6.50 -20.94
CA GLY A 94 9.42 6.28 -19.51
C GLY A 94 8.02 6.38 -18.89
N VAL A 95 6.97 6.43 -19.72
CA VAL A 95 5.59 6.46 -19.25
C VAL A 95 5.11 5.04 -18.96
N PRO A 96 4.57 4.76 -17.76
CA PRO A 96 4.06 3.42 -17.45
C PRO A 96 2.98 2.98 -18.44
N THR A 97 3.07 1.73 -18.91
CA THR A 97 2.07 1.10 -19.78
C THR A 97 1.11 0.21 -19.00
N GLU A 98 1.41 -0.07 -17.75
CA GLU A 98 0.53 -0.78 -16.82
C GLU A 98 -0.09 0.20 -15.82
N ALA A 99 -1.29 -0.12 -15.33
CA ALA A 99 -1.99 0.75 -14.40
C ALA A 99 -1.25 0.86 -13.07
N TYR A 100 -1.26 2.03 -12.49
CA TYR A 100 -0.64 2.31 -11.21
C TYR A 100 -1.45 3.33 -10.41
N GLY A 101 -1.13 3.46 -9.14
CA GLY A 101 -1.76 4.41 -8.25
C GLY A 101 -0.98 4.61 -6.96
N PHE A 102 -1.37 5.65 -6.24
CA PHE A 102 -0.74 6.03 -4.98
C PHE A 102 -1.82 6.29 -3.93
N SER A 103 -1.43 6.23 -2.66
CA SER A 103 -2.30 6.58 -1.54
C SER A 103 -2.87 8.00 -1.74
N ASN A 104 -4.07 8.23 -1.19
CA ASN A 104 -4.88 9.45 -1.41
C ASN A 104 -5.25 9.67 -2.88
N ASN A 105 -5.07 8.67 -3.74
CA ASN A 105 -5.19 8.82 -5.20
C ASN A 105 -4.38 10.00 -5.74
N ALA A 106 -3.25 10.28 -5.08
CA ALA A 106 -2.39 11.39 -5.43
C ALA A 106 -1.75 11.19 -6.81
N ARG A 107 -1.58 12.27 -7.55
CA ARG A 107 -0.96 12.31 -8.87
C ARG A 107 -0.02 13.48 -8.97
N GLY A 108 1.13 13.27 -9.58
CA GLY A 108 2.04 14.35 -9.93
C GLY A 108 1.68 14.97 -11.29
N THR A 109 2.17 16.17 -11.57
CA THR A 109 1.94 16.84 -12.85
C THR A 109 2.82 16.26 -13.96
N PHE A 110 4.10 16.01 -13.66
CA PHE A 110 5.08 15.47 -14.60
C PHE A 110 5.85 14.30 -13.97
N GLY A 111 5.16 13.41 -13.29
CA GLY A 111 5.79 12.28 -12.61
C GLY A 111 4.99 11.84 -11.41
N PRO A 112 5.60 11.10 -10.49
CA PRO A 112 4.91 10.65 -9.29
C PRO A 112 4.55 11.82 -8.37
N PRO A 113 3.54 11.64 -7.49
CA PRO A 113 3.21 12.65 -6.49
C PRO A 113 4.32 12.79 -5.45
N SER A 114 4.26 13.86 -4.66
CA SER A 114 5.13 14.00 -3.51
C SER A 114 4.72 13.05 -2.38
N PHE A 115 5.65 12.77 -1.49
CA PHE A 115 5.35 12.03 -0.26
C PHE A 115 4.23 12.71 0.55
N GLU A 116 4.27 14.02 0.64
CA GLU A 116 3.28 14.80 1.40
C GLU A 116 1.87 14.64 0.82
N ASP A 117 1.72 14.62 -0.50
CA ASP A 117 0.42 14.43 -1.15
C ASP A 117 -0.11 13.00 -0.99
N ALA A 118 0.77 12.02 -0.91
CA ALA A 118 0.42 10.62 -0.74
C ALA A 118 0.38 10.17 0.72
N LYS A 119 0.68 11.05 1.65
CA LYS A 119 0.88 10.71 3.06
C LYS A 119 -0.37 10.12 3.72
N VAL A 120 -0.16 8.98 4.39
CA VAL A 120 -1.13 8.30 5.24
C VAL A 120 -0.59 8.34 6.66
N VAL A 121 -1.38 8.91 7.58
CA VAL A 121 -0.99 9.01 8.98
C VAL A 121 -1.52 7.80 9.74
N CYS A 122 -0.63 7.02 10.32
CA CYS A 122 -0.95 5.84 11.12
C CYS A 122 -0.73 6.15 12.58
N GLN A 123 -1.82 6.13 13.38
CA GLN A 123 -1.82 6.57 14.78
C GLN A 123 -2.33 5.50 15.74
N GLY A 124 -2.19 4.22 15.38
CA GLY A 124 -2.68 3.10 16.15
C GLY A 124 -4.02 2.57 15.65
N GLY A 125 -4.41 1.39 16.13
CA GLY A 125 -5.66 0.75 15.73
C GLY A 125 -5.63 0.28 14.27
N THR A 126 -6.73 0.46 13.57
CA THR A 126 -6.91 0.06 12.17
C THR A 126 -7.07 1.28 11.28
N LYS A 127 -6.33 1.33 10.20
CA LYS A 127 -6.45 2.34 9.15
C LYS A 127 -6.78 1.64 7.84
N ASN A 128 -7.85 2.07 7.18
CA ASN A 128 -8.27 1.54 5.89
C ASN A 128 -8.12 2.61 4.82
N ILE A 129 -7.47 2.28 3.73
CA ILE A 129 -7.34 3.17 2.57
C ILE A 129 -7.69 2.44 1.29
N GLN A 130 -8.03 3.20 0.26
CA GLN A 130 -8.34 2.69 -1.07
C GLN A 130 -7.46 3.40 -2.09
N ILE A 131 -6.96 2.64 -3.06
CA ILE A 131 -6.21 3.17 -4.20
C ILE A 131 -6.92 2.72 -5.46
N THR A 132 -7.25 3.67 -6.32
CA THR A 132 -7.85 3.40 -7.63
C THR A 132 -6.74 3.46 -8.68
N LEU A 133 -6.51 2.34 -9.36
CA LEU A 133 -5.51 2.27 -10.42
C LEU A 133 -6.02 2.98 -11.69
N LYS A 134 -5.07 3.61 -12.37
CA LYS A 134 -5.33 4.25 -13.67
C LYS A 134 -4.25 3.93 -14.67
#